data_e17be00c23d994ad67a0ab36168851d0
#
_entry.id   e17be00c23d994ad67a0ab36168851d0
#
_cell.length_a   1.000
_cell.length_b   1.000
_cell.length_c   1.000
_cell.angle_alpha   90.00
_cell.angle_beta   90.00
_cell.angle_gamma   90.00
#
_symmetry.space_group_name_H-M   'P 1'
#
loop_
_entity.id
_entity.type
_entity.pdbx_description
1 polymer ?
#
loop_
_entity_poly.entity_id
_entity_poly.type
_entity_poly.pdbx_seq_one_letter_code
_entity_poly.pdbx_strand_id
1 'polypeptide(L)'
;MQEDLHMTDIEWSAGISLFYVGYIISQVPANVIIAKGKPRFLLPCIMLAWSFVTICMPASKSAWGFMLCRFLVGFTEGPFVPAVALMTSSWYTKQESPLRMGIWHAGNIISNVISGLLSAAILQNMKNLAGLHSWQWFLLLEGIVSILVAITGFWLLPNWPSNTGTYYFTVEESQMAQYRQMVSAGGLSEDDEGDYWSGFVMAMKDPFTWCFALMHFALIIAQSFKDFFPSIVATLGFGKTETYLVQAPPYLIAYFVTLLVSWSSGRMLEHCWHIVGSISVCLVGAAVMITTLNTAARYFSLILLCSGPFVGLNIQLSWETTVVPRPRTKRAALIAFANCVSSVSHWFTPYFFLRSQEPLYQTGGGSIIVGTGLTIIACLVTRWWCMRKNKRLDERETQTGEVNSWRYAT
;
A
#
# COMPACT_ATOMS: atom_id res chain seq x y z
N MET A 1 -8.06 25.67 -1.66
CA MET A 1 -6.60 25.60 -1.39
C MET A 1 -5.79 26.17 -2.54
N GLN A 2 -5.87 25.64 -3.78
CA GLN A 2 -5.13 26.16 -4.93
C GLN A 2 -5.47 27.64 -5.20
N GLU A 3 -6.75 27.99 -5.20
CA GLU A 3 -7.23 29.37 -5.37
C GLU A 3 -6.79 30.29 -4.21
N ASP A 4 -6.88 29.82 -2.96
CA ASP A 4 -6.53 30.62 -1.77
C ASP A 4 -5.03 30.91 -1.66
N LEU A 5 -4.18 30.01 -2.18
CA LEU A 5 -2.73 30.19 -2.24
C LEU A 5 -2.24 30.81 -3.55
N HIS A 6 -3.17 31.23 -4.43
CA HIS A 6 -2.90 31.81 -5.75
C HIS A 6 -1.93 30.97 -6.60
N MET A 7 -2.07 29.63 -6.52
CA MET A 7 -1.19 28.70 -7.21
C MET A 7 -1.65 28.44 -8.63
N THR A 8 -0.69 28.41 -9.53
CA THR A 8 -0.89 27.91 -10.90
C THR A 8 -1.11 26.39 -10.91
N ASP A 9 -1.70 25.85 -11.97
CA ASP A 9 -1.88 24.40 -12.14
C ASP A 9 -0.54 23.65 -12.15
N ILE A 10 0.51 24.31 -12.65
CA ILE A 10 1.88 23.75 -12.66
C ILE A 10 2.43 23.65 -11.25
N GLU A 11 2.29 24.68 -10.41
CA GLU A 11 2.75 24.69 -9.02
C GLU A 11 1.99 23.68 -8.17
N TRP A 12 0.68 23.53 -8.41
CA TRP A 12 -0.12 22.49 -7.77
C TRP A 12 0.37 21.09 -8.10
N SER A 13 0.56 20.82 -9.38
CA SER A 13 1.09 19.53 -9.87
C SER A 13 2.51 19.26 -9.39
N ALA A 14 3.36 20.28 -9.31
CA ALA A 14 4.70 20.20 -8.73
C ALA A 14 4.67 19.80 -7.25
N GLY A 15 3.73 20.37 -6.46
CA GLY A 15 3.54 20.01 -5.07
C GLY A 15 3.16 18.53 -4.87
N ILE A 16 2.30 18.00 -5.74
CA ILE A 16 1.95 16.58 -5.75
C ILE A 16 3.17 15.72 -6.10
N SER A 17 3.93 16.10 -7.13
CA SER A 17 5.12 15.37 -7.57
C SER A 17 6.23 15.38 -6.51
N LEU A 18 6.44 16.52 -5.82
CA LEU A 18 7.43 16.64 -4.75
C LEU A 18 7.13 15.74 -3.55
N PHE A 19 5.87 15.50 -3.23
CA PHE A 19 5.48 14.48 -2.24
C PHE A 19 6.08 13.12 -2.60
N TYR A 20 5.89 12.65 -3.82
CA TYR A 20 6.42 11.35 -4.27
C TYR A 20 7.95 11.33 -4.38
N VAL A 21 8.60 12.46 -4.67
CA VAL A 21 10.06 12.56 -4.64
C VAL A 21 10.58 12.33 -3.22
N GLY A 22 10.03 13.02 -2.22
CA GLY A 22 10.37 12.80 -0.81
C GLY A 22 10.10 11.36 -0.38
N TYR A 23 8.94 10.83 -0.76
CA TYR A 23 8.47 9.48 -0.47
C TYR A 23 9.44 8.40 -0.99
N ILE A 24 9.90 8.49 -2.23
CA ILE A 24 10.83 7.54 -2.86
C ILE A 24 12.21 7.62 -2.21
N ILE A 25 12.75 8.81 -2.00
CA ILE A 25 14.12 9.00 -1.47
C ILE A 25 14.25 8.40 -0.07
N SER A 26 13.23 8.54 0.78
CA SER A 26 13.29 8.09 2.17
C SER A 26 13.06 6.59 2.36
N GLN A 27 12.35 5.92 1.45
CA GLN A 27 11.86 4.55 1.67
C GLN A 27 12.95 3.52 1.93
N VAL A 28 13.89 3.37 1.01
CA VAL A 28 14.91 2.30 1.11
C VAL A 28 15.86 2.55 2.29
N PRO A 29 16.48 3.75 2.44
CA PRO A 29 17.37 4.00 3.56
C PRO A 29 16.69 3.80 4.92
N ALA A 30 15.50 4.34 5.09
CA ALA A 30 14.80 4.27 6.37
C ALA A 30 14.33 2.83 6.69
N ASN A 31 13.87 2.05 5.72
CA ASN A 31 13.44 0.67 5.97
C ASN A 31 14.60 -0.27 6.30
N VAL A 32 15.77 -0.04 5.72
CA VAL A 32 16.99 -0.77 6.12
C VAL A 32 17.36 -0.45 7.57
N ILE A 33 17.24 0.82 8.01
CA ILE A 33 17.45 1.22 9.41
C ILE A 33 16.38 0.60 10.32
N ILE A 34 15.10 0.63 9.93
CA ILE A 34 13.99 0.08 10.71
C ILE A 34 14.17 -1.42 10.92
N ALA A 35 14.66 -2.16 9.91
CA ALA A 35 14.86 -3.61 9.99
C ALA A 35 15.77 -4.03 11.16
N LYS A 36 16.75 -3.19 11.52
CA LYS A 36 17.66 -3.41 12.67
C LYS A 36 17.27 -2.61 13.92
N GLY A 37 16.41 -1.61 13.75
CA GLY A 37 15.97 -0.71 14.81
C GLY A 37 14.88 -1.29 15.70
N LYS A 38 14.24 -0.41 16.45
CA LYS A 38 13.10 -0.72 17.33
C LYS A 38 11.82 -0.15 16.74
N PRO A 39 11.00 -0.94 16.01
CA PRO A 39 9.80 -0.45 15.34
C PRO A 39 8.79 0.18 16.30
N ARG A 40 8.73 -0.26 17.56
CA ARG A 40 7.91 0.35 18.61
C ARG A 40 8.09 1.86 18.73
N PHE A 41 9.32 2.36 18.56
CA PHE A 41 9.62 3.79 18.64
C PHE A 41 9.66 4.44 17.27
N LEU A 42 10.25 3.76 16.28
CA LEU A 42 10.48 4.34 14.95
C LEU A 42 9.16 4.61 14.20
N LEU A 43 8.21 3.67 14.22
CA LEU A 43 6.93 3.85 13.51
C LEU A 43 6.10 5.02 14.08
N PRO A 44 5.88 5.13 15.41
CA PRO A 44 5.19 6.29 15.95
C PRO A 44 5.95 7.61 15.74
N CYS A 45 7.29 7.63 15.82
CA CYS A 45 8.08 8.83 15.52
C CYS A 45 7.90 9.30 14.08
N ILE A 46 7.93 8.38 13.12
CA ILE A 46 7.65 8.64 11.72
C ILE A 46 6.25 9.24 11.57
N MET A 47 5.26 8.63 12.22
CA MET A 47 3.88 9.10 12.18
C MET A 47 3.71 10.50 12.79
N LEU A 48 4.37 10.78 13.94
CA LEU A 48 4.40 12.10 14.54
C LEU A 48 5.02 13.15 13.61
N ALA A 49 6.11 12.79 12.92
CA ALA A 49 6.82 13.71 12.03
C ALA A 49 5.92 14.15 10.86
N TRP A 50 5.27 13.23 10.13
CA TRP A 50 4.37 13.66 9.03
C TRP A 50 3.13 14.37 9.56
N SER A 51 2.58 13.95 10.70
CA SER A 51 1.41 14.60 11.29
C SER A 51 1.70 16.05 11.68
N PHE A 52 2.89 16.31 12.26
CA PHE A 52 3.34 17.65 12.57
C PHE A 52 3.46 18.53 11.34
N VAL A 53 4.09 18.02 10.26
CA VAL A 53 4.18 18.75 8.99
C VAL A 53 2.80 19.04 8.41
N THR A 54 1.88 18.06 8.50
CA THR A 54 0.49 18.23 8.04
C THR A 54 -0.23 19.34 8.79
N ILE A 55 -0.04 19.44 10.13
CA ILE A 55 -0.62 20.55 10.93
C ILE A 55 0.03 21.89 10.59
N CYS A 56 1.28 21.91 10.19
CA CYS A 56 1.96 23.14 9.79
C CYS A 56 1.54 23.61 8.39
N MET A 57 1.05 22.76 7.53
CA MET A 57 0.68 23.08 6.15
C MET A 57 -0.40 24.18 6.04
N PRO A 58 -1.45 24.24 6.88
CA PRO A 58 -2.41 25.35 6.90
C PRO A 58 -1.81 26.75 7.15
N ALA A 59 -0.64 26.82 7.78
CA ALA A 59 0.05 28.08 8.01
C ALA A 59 0.82 28.60 6.78
N SER A 60 0.98 27.78 5.73
CA SER A 60 1.65 28.21 4.51
C SER A 60 0.82 29.25 3.76
N LYS A 61 1.50 30.33 3.35
CA LYS A 61 0.88 31.47 2.62
C LYS A 61 1.40 31.60 1.19
N SER A 62 2.19 30.63 0.73
CA SER A 62 2.83 30.65 -0.58
C SER A 62 2.90 29.25 -1.20
N ALA A 63 3.00 29.21 -2.53
CA ALA A 63 3.22 27.98 -3.29
C ALA A 63 4.47 27.21 -2.81
N TRP A 64 5.56 27.92 -2.51
CA TRP A 64 6.79 27.29 -2.01
C TRP A 64 6.61 26.65 -0.63
N GLY A 65 5.88 27.29 0.28
CA GLY A 65 5.55 26.72 1.59
C GLY A 65 4.74 25.43 1.46
N PHE A 66 3.75 25.40 0.57
CA PHE A 66 2.98 24.22 0.25
C PHE A 66 3.87 23.09 -0.33
N MET A 67 4.69 23.42 -1.34
CA MET A 67 5.60 22.44 -1.96
C MET A 67 6.61 21.85 -0.97
N LEU A 68 7.17 22.67 -0.09
CA LEU A 68 8.08 22.21 0.98
C LEU A 68 7.36 21.25 1.94
N CYS A 69 6.16 21.62 2.40
CA CYS A 69 5.37 20.74 3.27
C CYS A 69 5.03 19.42 2.58
N ARG A 70 4.66 19.43 1.29
CA ARG A 70 4.41 18.21 0.51
C ARG A 70 5.63 17.30 0.43
N PHE A 71 6.81 17.87 0.14
CA PHE A 71 8.06 17.11 0.15
C PHE A 71 8.34 16.49 1.53
N LEU A 72 8.22 17.28 2.61
CA LEU A 72 8.49 16.82 3.96
C LEU A 72 7.49 15.75 4.43
N VAL A 73 6.20 15.88 4.11
CA VAL A 73 5.21 14.82 4.37
C VAL A 73 5.61 13.55 3.64
N GLY A 74 5.90 13.61 2.34
CA GLY A 74 6.36 12.46 1.57
C GLY A 74 7.62 11.83 2.15
N PHE A 75 8.62 12.64 2.50
CA PHE A 75 9.88 12.18 3.07
C PHE A 75 9.69 11.46 4.41
N THR A 76 8.79 11.94 5.25
CA THR A 76 8.52 11.33 6.56
C THR A 76 7.57 10.14 6.46
N GLU A 77 6.59 10.15 5.57
CA GLU A 77 5.60 9.09 5.41
C GLU A 77 6.12 7.88 4.63
N GLY A 78 7.03 8.09 3.68
CA GLY A 78 7.49 7.07 2.73
C GLY A 78 7.90 5.73 3.35
N PRO A 79 8.62 5.67 4.47
CA PRO A 79 9.04 4.42 5.08
C PRO A 79 7.92 3.61 5.74
N PHE A 80 6.76 4.21 6.01
CA PHE A 80 5.76 3.63 6.92
C PHE A 80 5.12 2.35 6.37
N VAL A 81 4.61 2.35 5.16
CA VAL A 81 3.93 1.18 4.56
C VAL A 81 4.85 -0.03 4.46
N PRO A 82 6.08 0.08 3.90
CA PRO A 82 7.02 -1.03 3.88
C PRO A 82 7.42 -1.52 5.29
N ALA A 83 7.56 -0.62 6.26
CA ALA A 83 7.90 -0.97 7.62
C ALA A 83 6.79 -1.75 8.34
N VAL A 84 5.53 -1.36 8.15
CA VAL A 84 4.37 -2.10 8.68
C VAL A 84 4.26 -3.48 8.04
N ALA A 85 4.48 -3.58 6.72
CA ALA A 85 4.50 -4.88 6.02
C ALA A 85 5.63 -5.77 6.54
N LEU A 86 6.83 -5.22 6.74
CA LEU A 86 7.96 -5.93 7.33
C LEU A 86 7.65 -6.41 8.75
N MET A 87 7.08 -5.55 9.59
CA MET A 87 6.71 -5.88 10.97
C MET A 87 5.64 -6.98 10.99
N THR A 88 4.59 -6.86 10.17
CA THR A 88 3.55 -7.88 10.05
C THR A 88 4.13 -9.24 9.67
N SER A 89 5.02 -9.28 8.68
CA SER A 89 5.66 -10.52 8.24
C SER A 89 6.64 -11.11 9.24
N SER A 90 7.09 -10.35 10.24
CA SER A 90 7.97 -10.86 11.31
C SER A 90 7.20 -11.44 12.51
N TRP A 91 5.91 -11.12 12.67
CA TRP A 91 5.06 -11.64 13.73
C TRP A 91 4.13 -12.78 13.28
N TYR A 92 3.73 -12.79 12.01
CA TYR A 92 2.71 -13.70 11.49
C TYR A 92 3.29 -14.68 10.47
N THR A 93 2.84 -15.94 10.55
CA THR A 93 3.25 -17.02 9.65
C THR A 93 2.77 -16.78 8.22
N LYS A 94 3.28 -17.56 7.25
CA LYS A 94 2.88 -17.49 5.83
C LYS A 94 1.37 -17.62 5.62
N GLN A 95 0.70 -18.44 6.44
CA GLN A 95 -0.76 -18.64 6.34
C GLN A 95 -1.55 -17.45 6.91
N GLU A 96 -1.04 -16.80 7.94
CA GLU A 96 -1.72 -15.70 8.63
C GLU A 96 -1.46 -14.34 7.94
N SER A 97 -0.30 -14.18 7.31
CA SER A 97 0.18 -12.92 6.76
C SER A 97 -0.80 -12.25 5.77
N PRO A 98 -1.42 -12.95 4.80
CA PRO A 98 -2.33 -12.29 3.85
C PRO A 98 -3.53 -11.65 4.53
N LEU A 99 -4.16 -12.33 5.49
CA LEU A 99 -5.29 -11.78 6.22
C LEU A 99 -4.87 -10.61 7.12
N ARG A 100 -3.73 -10.72 7.81
CA ARG A 100 -3.24 -9.68 8.71
C ARG A 100 -2.83 -8.42 7.94
N MET A 101 -2.16 -8.58 6.81
CA MET A 101 -1.89 -7.48 5.89
C MET A 101 -3.19 -6.90 5.33
N GLY A 102 -4.19 -7.75 5.01
CA GLY A 102 -5.51 -7.32 4.58
C GLY A 102 -6.20 -6.43 5.59
N ILE A 103 -6.14 -6.75 6.87
CA ILE A 103 -6.79 -5.97 7.93
C ILE A 103 -6.23 -4.55 8.01
N TRP A 104 -4.91 -4.37 8.04
CA TRP A 104 -4.35 -3.01 8.13
C TRP A 104 -4.43 -2.28 6.79
N HIS A 105 -4.22 -2.97 5.68
CA HIS A 105 -4.32 -2.35 4.35
C HIS A 105 -5.76 -1.95 3.99
N ALA A 106 -6.74 -2.72 4.44
CA ALA A 106 -8.15 -2.37 4.31
C ALA A 106 -8.52 -1.08 5.07
N GLY A 107 -7.72 -0.68 6.07
CA GLY A 107 -7.78 0.65 6.67
C GLY A 107 -7.63 1.79 5.65
N ASN A 108 -6.79 1.60 4.62
CA ASN A 108 -6.67 2.55 3.50
C ASN A 108 -7.98 2.68 2.70
N ILE A 109 -8.72 1.57 2.54
CA ILE A 109 -10.02 1.57 1.87
C ILE A 109 -11.05 2.34 2.70
N ILE A 110 -11.12 2.06 4.00
CA ILE A 110 -12.03 2.75 4.93
C ILE A 110 -11.67 4.23 5.07
N SER A 111 -10.38 4.59 5.05
CA SER A 111 -9.96 5.99 5.12
C SER A 111 -10.50 6.83 3.97
N ASN A 112 -10.62 6.28 2.76
CA ASN A 112 -11.24 6.98 1.63
C ASN A 112 -12.73 7.28 1.88
N VAL A 113 -13.45 6.37 2.54
CA VAL A 113 -14.86 6.59 2.94
C VAL A 113 -14.93 7.70 4.00
N ILE A 114 -14.15 7.59 5.05
CA ILE A 114 -14.14 8.55 6.17
C ILE A 114 -13.70 9.93 5.69
N SER A 115 -12.64 10.02 4.90
CA SER A 115 -12.12 11.28 4.36
C SER A 115 -13.15 11.98 3.45
N GLY A 116 -13.87 11.22 2.63
CA GLY A 116 -14.98 11.75 1.81
C GLY A 116 -16.11 12.34 2.68
N LEU A 117 -16.58 11.60 3.67
CA LEU A 117 -17.63 12.05 4.59
C LEU A 117 -17.20 13.25 5.44
N LEU A 118 -15.96 13.22 5.95
CA LEU A 118 -15.38 14.31 6.73
C LEU A 118 -15.25 15.58 5.88
N SER A 119 -14.79 15.46 4.63
CA SER A 119 -14.71 16.58 3.69
C SER A 119 -16.08 17.20 3.43
N ALA A 120 -17.12 16.38 3.24
CA ALA A 120 -18.49 16.88 3.06
C ALA A 120 -18.99 17.63 4.29
N ALA A 121 -18.77 17.09 5.49
CA ALA A 121 -19.18 17.71 6.76
C ALA A 121 -18.45 19.04 7.00
N ILE A 122 -17.14 19.12 6.75
CA ILE A 122 -16.32 20.33 6.94
C ILE A 122 -16.74 21.42 5.93
N LEU A 123 -16.95 21.05 4.67
CA LEU A 123 -17.38 21.99 3.63
C LEU A 123 -18.74 22.63 3.93
N GLN A 124 -19.64 21.88 4.59
CA GLN A 124 -20.96 22.39 4.96
C GLN A 124 -20.93 23.26 6.23
N ASN A 125 -20.18 22.85 7.25
CA ASN A 125 -20.34 23.41 8.60
C ASN A 125 -19.17 24.31 9.05
N MET A 126 -17.98 24.20 8.44
CA MET A 126 -16.76 24.89 8.91
C MET A 126 -16.22 25.91 7.90
N LYS A 127 -17.07 26.46 7.05
CA LYS A 127 -16.67 27.48 6.08
C LYS A 127 -16.36 28.79 6.80
N ASN A 128 -15.10 29.27 6.71
CA ASN A 128 -14.62 30.51 7.35
C ASN A 128 -14.77 30.55 8.89
N LEU A 129 -14.87 29.39 9.55
CA LEU A 129 -14.90 29.32 11.00
C LEU A 129 -13.52 29.71 11.56
N ALA A 130 -13.49 30.59 12.55
CA ALA A 130 -12.26 31.15 13.16
C ALA A 130 -11.27 31.77 12.13
N GLY A 131 -11.77 32.27 11.00
CA GLY A 131 -10.92 32.86 9.96
C GLY A 131 -10.12 31.86 9.11
N LEU A 132 -10.39 30.56 9.26
CA LEU A 132 -9.74 29.51 8.50
C LEU A 132 -10.63 28.98 7.38
N HIS A 133 -10.04 28.67 6.24
CA HIS A 133 -10.72 28.01 5.14
C HIS A 133 -11.01 26.53 5.46
N SER A 134 -12.01 25.94 4.82
CA SER A 134 -12.42 24.55 5.05
C SER A 134 -11.27 23.54 4.86
N TRP A 135 -10.38 23.75 3.88
CA TRP A 135 -9.22 22.85 3.68
C TRP A 135 -8.18 22.93 4.80
N GLN A 136 -8.05 24.09 5.47
CA GLN A 136 -7.16 24.23 6.63
C GLN A 136 -7.69 23.45 7.82
N TRP A 137 -8.99 23.50 8.07
CA TRP A 137 -9.65 22.70 9.10
C TRP A 137 -9.50 21.20 8.83
N PHE A 138 -9.63 20.77 7.56
CA PHE A 138 -9.45 19.38 7.18
C PHE A 138 -8.05 18.87 7.56
N LEU A 139 -7.01 19.58 7.17
CA LEU A 139 -5.62 19.20 7.47
C LEU A 139 -5.29 19.26 8.97
N LEU A 140 -5.84 20.26 9.69
CA LEU A 140 -5.67 20.37 11.14
C LEU A 140 -6.30 19.17 11.86
N LEU A 141 -7.51 18.81 11.53
CA LEU A 141 -8.22 17.69 12.17
C LEU A 141 -7.53 16.36 11.85
N GLU A 142 -7.19 16.10 10.61
CA GLU A 142 -6.44 14.89 10.22
C GLU A 142 -5.10 14.81 10.94
N GLY A 143 -4.35 15.90 11.01
CA GLY A 143 -3.07 15.95 11.69
C GLY A 143 -3.18 15.71 13.19
N ILE A 144 -4.16 16.33 13.88
CA ILE A 144 -4.40 16.13 15.32
C ILE A 144 -4.77 14.68 15.62
N VAL A 145 -5.71 14.10 14.87
CA VAL A 145 -6.10 12.69 15.04
C VAL A 145 -4.90 11.78 14.81
N SER A 146 -4.08 12.05 13.78
CA SER A 146 -2.87 11.28 13.50
C SER A 146 -1.86 11.36 14.64
N ILE A 147 -1.67 12.53 15.27
CA ILE A 147 -0.80 12.68 16.46
C ILE A 147 -1.32 11.83 17.61
N LEU A 148 -2.62 11.86 17.90
CA LEU A 148 -3.20 11.04 18.97
C LEU A 148 -2.98 9.55 18.73
N VAL A 149 -3.19 9.09 17.51
CA VAL A 149 -2.92 7.69 17.12
C VAL A 149 -1.44 7.36 17.22
N ALA A 150 -0.53 8.25 16.78
CA ALA A 150 0.90 8.03 16.90
C ALA A 150 1.36 7.93 18.36
N ILE A 151 0.83 8.77 19.24
CA ILE A 151 1.11 8.73 20.67
C ILE A 151 0.68 7.38 21.25
N THR A 152 -0.52 6.88 20.94
CA THR A 152 -0.96 5.56 21.40
C THR A 152 -0.08 4.43 20.87
N GLY A 153 0.52 4.61 19.69
CA GLY A 153 1.44 3.64 19.09
C GLY A 153 2.66 3.31 19.97
N PHE A 154 3.20 4.26 20.73
CA PHE A 154 4.32 4.01 21.66
C PHE A 154 3.98 2.99 22.75
N TRP A 155 2.71 2.89 23.13
CA TRP A 155 2.26 1.93 24.13
C TRP A 155 1.69 0.65 23.53
N LEU A 156 1.13 0.69 22.34
CA LEU A 156 0.45 -0.47 21.74
C LEU A 156 1.35 -1.31 20.85
N LEU A 157 2.39 -0.74 20.23
CA LEU A 157 3.24 -1.49 19.28
C LEU A 157 4.31 -2.29 20.03
N PRO A 158 4.46 -3.59 19.73
CA PRO A 158 5.59 -4.39 20.20
C PRO A 158 6.85 -4.09 19.35
N ASN A 159 8.00 -4.58 19.80
CA ASN A 159 9.21 -4.66 18.98
C ASN A 159 9.22 -5.95 18.13
N TRP A 160 10.36 -6.28 17.55
CA TRP A 160 10.55 -7.57 16.89
C TRP A 160 10.37 -8.73 17.88
N PRO A 161 9.94 -9.92 17.44
CA PRO A 161 9.79 -11.07 18.33
C PRO A 161 11.04 -11.41 19.13
N SER A 162 12.24 -11.15 18.58
CA SER A 162 13.53 -11.42 19.24
C SER A 162 13.90 -10.41 20.35
N ASN A 163 13.31 -9.19 20.37
CA ASN A 163 13.66 -8.15 21.33
C ASN A 163 12.43 -7.42 21.92
N THR A 164 11.26 -8.05 21.86
CA THR A 164 10.07 -7.53 22.52
C THR A 164 10.20 -7.72 24.04
N GLY A 165 10.04 -6.65 24.81
CA GLY A 165 10.14 -6.73 26.27
C GLY A 165 8.95 -7.45 26.89
N THR A 166 9.07 -7.80 28.17
CA THR A 166 8.04 -8.51 28.97
C THR A 166 6.78 -7.71 29.28
N TYR A 167 6.67 -6.48 28.73
CA TYR A 167 5.50 -5.63 28.95
C TYR A 167 4.22 -6.17 28.29
N TYR A 168 4.33 -6.77 27.09
CA TYR A 168 3.18 -7.29 26.32
C TYR A 168 3.14 -8.81 26.28
N PHE A 169 4.30 -9.45 26.31
CA PHE A 169 4.45 -10.88 26.11
C PHE A 169 5.34 -11.46 27.19
N THR A 170 5.00 -12.64 27.67
CA THR A 170 5.91 -13.42 28.53
C THR A 170 7.12 -13.89 27.71
N VAL A 171 8.14 -14.36 28.41
CA VAL A 171 9.33 -14.90 27.75
C VAL A 171 8.95 -16.10 26.86
N GLU A 172 8.05 -16.96 27.35
CA GLU A 172 7.56 -18.13 26.65
C GLU A 172 6.76 -17.75 25.39
N GLU A 173 5.90 -16.73 25.46
CA GLU A 173 5.14 -16.24 24.29
C GLU A 173 6.07 -15.65 23.21
N SER A 174 7.11 -14.92 23.62
CA SER A 174 8.12 -14.38 22.72
C SER A 174 8.92 -15.49 22.03
N GLN A 175 9.33 -16.52 22.80
CA GLN A 175 10.03 -17.70 22.26
C GLN A 175 9.12 -18.49 21.32
N MET A 176 7.84 -18.64 21.66
CA MET A 176 6.87 -19.31 20.80
C MET A 176 6.67 -18.55 19.50
N ALA A 177 6.60 -17.20 19.51
CA ALA A 177 6.51 -16.39 18.32
C ALA A 177 7.74 -16.58 17.40
N GLN A 178 8.95 -16.58 17.98
CA GLN A 178 10.19 -16.85 17.23
C GLN A 178 10.21 -18.27 16.66
N TYR A 179 9.82 -19.27 17.45
CA TYR A 179 9.75 -20.67 17.01
C TYR A 179 8.77 -20.85 15.84
N ARG A 180 7.57 -20.25 15.90
CA ARG A 180 6.59 -20.28 14.81
C ARG A 180 7.14 -19.67 13.52
N GLN A 181 7.87 -18.56 13.62
CA GLN A 181 8.52 -17.94 12.47
C GLN A 181 9.65 -18.82 11.92
N MET A 182 10.48 -19.38 12.78
CA MET A 182 11.54 -20.30 12.39
C MET A 182 10.98 -21.52 11.63
N VAL A 183 9.93 -22.15 12.13
CA VAL A 183 9.25 -23.27 11.46
C VAL A 183 8.66 -22.83 10.12
N SER A 184 7.98 -21.68 10.10
CA SER A 184 7.40 -21.12 8.87
C SER A 184 8.46 -20.77 7.81
N ALA A 185 9.68 -20.43 8.24
CA ALA A 185 10.81 -20.10 7.38
C ALA A 185 11.70 -21.31 7.03
N GLY A 186 11.31 -22.54 7.40
CA GLY A 186 12.06 -23.76 7.10
C GLY A 186 13.20 -24.05 8.05
N GLY A 187 13.05 -23.75 9.33
CA GLY A 187 13.97 -24.16 10.40
C GLY A 187 15.18 -23.24 10.65
N LEU A 188 15.23 -22.07 10.03
CA LEU A 188 16.35 -21.15 10.19
C LEU A 188 15.89 -19.84 10.89
N SER A 189 16.73 -19.31 11.81
CA SER A 189 16.39 -18.08 12.54
C SER A 189 16.37 -16.84 11.65
N GLU A 190 15.64 -15.80 12.08
CA GLU A 190 15.58 -14.48 11.39
C GLU A 190 16.81 -13.59 11.68
N ASP A 191 17.73 -14.04 12.52
CA ASP A 191 18.83 -13.23 12.98
C ASP A 191 19.70 -12.76 11.81
N ASP A 192 19.86 -11.47 11.73
CA ASP A 192 20.52 -10.77 10.65
C ASP A 192 21.82 -10.17 11.19
N GLU A 193 22.89 -10.95 11.09
CA GLU A 193 24.23 -10.53 11.49
C GLU A 193 24.95 -9.65 10.43
N GLY A 194 24.30 -9.45 9.26
CA GLY A 194 24.88 -8.74 8.13
C GLY A 194 24.97 -7.22 8.30
N ASP A 195 25.80 -6.57 7.50
CA ASP A 195 25.85 -5.11 7.36
C ASP A 195 24.52 -4.55 6.79
N TYR A 196 24.22 -3.28 7.07
CA TYR A 196 22.98 -2.62 6.60
C TYR A 196 22.79 -2.70 5.09
N TRP A 197 23.86 -2.55 4.32
CA TRP A 197 23.82 -2.56 2.85
C TRP A 197 23.91 -3.94 2.23
N SER A 198 24.35 -4.94 2.97
CA SER A 198 24.43 -6.32 2.45
C SER A 198 23.05 -6.83 2.04
N GLY A 199 22.01 -6.57 2.85
CA GLY A 199 20.62 -6.92 2.54
C GLY A 199 20.10 -6.25 1.27
N PHE A 200 20.41 -4.97 1.06
CA PHE A 200 20.06 -4.25 -0.17
C PHE A 200 20.74 -4.86 -1.40
N VAL A 201 22.05 -5.12 -1.34
CA VAL A 201 22.77 -5.74 -2.45
C VAL A 201 22.25 -7.13 -2.76
N MET A 202 21.94 -7.93 -1.72
CA MET A 202 21.31 -9.25 -1.91
C MET A 202 19.91 -9.13 -2.55
N ALA A 203 19.10 -8.13 -2.18
CA ALA A 203 17.80 -7.89 -2.80
C ALA A 203 17.95 -7.54 -4.28
N MET A 204 18.85 -6.63 -4.64
CA MET A 204 19.05 -6.22 -6.04
C MET A 204 19.55 -7.34 -6.95
N LYS A 205 20.28 -8.32 -6.39
CA LYS A 205 20.74 -9.51 -7.12
C LYS A 205 19.67 -10.60 -7.25
N ASP A 206 18.58 -10.50 -6.49
CA ASP A 206 17.52 -11.51 -6.49
C ASP A 206 16.48 -11.21 -7.57
N PRO A 207 16.26 -12.12 -8.55
CA PRO A 207 15.24 -11.94 -9.59
C PRO A 207 13.82 -11.72 -9.04
N PHE A 208 13.49 -12.28 -7.88
CA PHE A 208 12.18 -12.06 -7.25
C PHE A 208 11.93 -10.58 -6.94
N THR A 209 12.96 -9.82 -6.56
CA THR A 209 12.84 -8.38 -6.33
C THR A 209 12.30 -7.64 -7.55
N TRP A 210 12.80 -7.95 -8.72
CA TRP A 210 12.38 -7.33 -9.98
C TRP A 210 11.00 -7.80 -10.42
N CYS A 211 10.66 -9.07 -10.22
CA CYS A 211 9.32 -9.59 -10.49
C CYS A 211 8.26 -8.90 -9.62
N PHE A 212 8.51 -8.78 -8.31
CA PHE A 212 7.59 -8.11 -7.40
C PHE A 212 7.54 -6.60 -7.62
N ALA A 213 8.66 -5.95 -7.94
CA ALA A 213 8.68 -4.53 -8.29
C ALA A 213 7.83 -4.25 -9.55
N LEU A 214 7.95 -5.07 -10.59
CA LEU A 214 7.12 -4.96 -11.79
C LEU A 214 5.65 -5.21 -11.50
N MET A 215 5.34 -6.23 -10.70
CA MET A 215 3.97 -6.56 -10.29
C MET A 215 3.34 -5.41 -9.50
N HIS A 216 4.08 -4.86 -8.53
CA HIS A 216 3.62 -3.72 -7.73
C HIS A 216 3.37 -2.48 -8.59
N PHE A 217 4.31 -2.16 -9.48
CA PHE A 217 4.17 -1.05 -10.43
C PHE A 217 2.91 -1.20 -11.30
N ALA A 218 2.69 -2.39 -11.85
CA ALA A 218 1.53 -2.69 -12.68
C ALA A 218 0.20 -2.60 -11.89
N LEU A 219 0.19 -3.07 -10.62
CA LEU A 219 -0.96 -2.97 -9.72
C LEU A 219 -1.30 -1.51 -9.39
N ILE A 220 -0.31 -0.65 -9.16
CA ILE A 220 -0.57 0.78 -8.90
C ILE A 220 -1.10 1.48 -10.15
N ILE A 221 -0.63 1.13 -11.36
CA ILE A 221 -1.24 1.62 -12.60
C ILE A 221 -2.71 1.17 -12.69
N ALA A 222 -3.02 -0.09 -12.39
CA ALA A 222 -4.38 -0.59 -12.38
C ALA A 222 -5.25 0.10 -11.30
N GLN A 223 -4.65 0.58 -10.21
CA GLN A 223 -5.33 1.30 -9.12
C GLN A 223 -5.43 2.81 -9.33
N SER A 224 -4.86 3.36 -10.39
CA SER A 224 -4.75 4.81 -10.64
C SER A 224 -6.10 5.55 -10.68
N PHE A 225 -7.19 4.85 -10.98
CA PHE A 225 -8.54 5.43 -10.96
C PHE A 225 -8.94 6.00 -9.59
N LYS A 226 -8.35 5.51 -8.47
CA LYS A 226 -8.72 5.95 -7.11
C LYS A 226 -8.56 7.46 -6.89
N ASP A 227 -7.51 8.04 -7.48
CA ASP A 227 -7.19 9.46 -7.33
C ASP A 227 -8.19 10.35 -8.09
N PHE A 228 -8.88 9.77 -9.08
CA PHE A 228 -9.91 10.42 -9.91
C PHE A 228 -11.32 9.90 -9.64
N PHE A 229 -11.49 9.05 -8.62
CA PHE A 229 -12.75 8.40 -8.31
C PHE A 229 -13.90 9.41 -8.11
N PRO A 230 -13.72 10.52 -7.35
CA PRO A 230 -14.75 11.54 -7.23
C PRO A 230 -15.14 12.15 -8.58
N SER A 231 -14.18 12.43 -9.45
CA SER A 231 -14.43 12.98 -10.79
C SER A 231 -15.20 12.01 -11.68
N ILE A 232 -14.85 10.71 -11.63
CA ILE A 232 -15.55 9.67 -12.38
C ILE A 232 -17.00 9.53 -11.90
N VAL A 233 -17.23 9.53 -10.57
CA VAL A 233 -18.58 9.46 -9.99
C VAL A 233 -19.40 10.72 -10.33
N ALA A 234 -18.78 11.90 -10.34
CA ALA A 234 -19.47 13.15 -10.72
C ALA A 234 -20.03 13.10 -12.15
N THR A 235 -19.39 12.37 -13.07
CA THR A 235 -19.90 12.19 -14.45
C THR A 235 -21.18 11.35 -14.54
N LEU A 236 -21.60 10.72 -13.43
CA LEU A 236 -22.86 9.98 -13.36
C LEU A 236 -24.10 10.87 -13.13
N GLY A 237 -23.89 12.19 -12.94
CA GLY A 237 -24.95 13.17 -12.80
C GLY A 237 -25.45 13.40 -11.36
N PHE A 238 -24.71 12.95 -10.35
CA PHE A 238 -25.03 13.21 -8.94
C PHE A 238 -24.63 14.62 -8.49
N GLY A 239 -25.33 15.17 -7.51
CA GLY A 239 -24.97 16.40 -6.84
C GLY A 239 -23.65 16.27 -6.05
N LYS A 240 -23.01 17.41 -5.66
CA LYS A 240 -21.69 17.39 -4.98
C LYS A 240 -21.67 16.51 -3.71
N THR A 241 -22.66 16.65 -2.84
CA THR A 241 -22.75 15.85 -1.61
C THR A 241 -23.05 14.38 -1.91
N GLU A 242 -23.97 14.13 -2.85
CA GLU A 242 -24.33 12.77 -3.28
C GLU A 242 -23.14 12.04 -3.90
N THR A 243 -22.32 12.73 -4.69
CA THR A 243 -21.10 12.18 -5.27
C THR A 243 -20.18 11.57 -4.19
N TYR A 244 -20.00 12.22 -3.06
CA TYR A 244 -19.20 11.68 -1.96
C TYR A 244 -19.89 10.52 -1.24
N LEU A 245 -21.20 10.54 -1.08
CA LEU A 245 -21.95 9.43 -0.46
C LEU A 245 -21.96 8.19 -1.34
N VAL A 246 -22.16 8.36 -2.65
CA VAL A 246 -22.22 7.26 -3.63
C VAL A 246 -20.88 6.56 -3.84
N GLN A 247 -19.77 7.18 -3.44
CA GLN A 247 -18.45 6.54 -3.44
C GLN A 247 -18.28 5.48 -2.33
N ALA A 248 -19.01 5.59 -1.23
CA ALA A 248 -18.83 4.69 -0.07
C ALA A 248 -19.16 3.22 -0.37
N PRO A 249 -20.26 2.84 -1.03
CA PRO A 249 -20.59 1.45 -1.29
C PRO A 249 -19.53 0.66 -2.09
N PRO A 250 -18.96 1.16 -3.21
CA PRO A 250 -17.88 0.48 -3.91
C PRO A 250 -16.66 0.19 -3.02
N TYR A 251 -16.24 1.14 -2.21
CA TYR A 251 -15.13 0.95 -1.28
C TYR A 251 -15.47 -0.05 -0.16
N LEU A 252 -16.70 0.01 0.40
CA LEU A 252 -17.13 -0.95 1.42
C LEU A 252 -17.18 -2.38 0.88
N ILE A 253 -17.67 -2.59 -0.33
CA ILE A 253 -17.66 -3.90 -0.99
C ILE A 253 -16.20 -4.37 -1.19
N ALA A 254 -15.33 -3.50 -1.71
CA ALA A 254 -13.92 -3.79 -1.88
C ALA A 254 -13.23 -4.18 -0.55
N TYR A 255 -13.59 -3.53 0.55
CA TYR A 255 -13.11 -3.86 1.90
C TYR A 255 -13.42 -5.33 2.26
N PHE A 256 -14.69 -5.74 2.19
CA PHE A 256 -15.08 -7.11 2.53
C PHE A 256 -14.48 -8.13 1.56
N VAL A 257 -14.46 -7.84 0.26
CA VAL A 257 -13.84 -8.71 -0.75
C VAL A 257 -12.35 -8.89 -0.45
N THR A 258 -11.63 -7.80 -0.09
CA THR A 258 -10.21 -7.87 0.27
C THR A 258 -9.98 -8.78 1.45
N LEU A 259 -10.77 -8.70 2.51
CA LEU A 259 -10.62 -9.56 3.69
C LEU A 259 -10.89 -11.04 3.37
N LEU A 260 -11.98 -11.31 2.64
CA LEU A 260 -12.38 -12.67 2.27
C LEU A 260 -11.35 -13.35 1.36
N VAL A 261 -10.91 -12.66 0.32
CA VAL A 261 -9.94 -13.22 -0.64
C VAL A 261 -8.55 -13.36 0.00
N SER A 262 -8.15 -12.42 0.85
CA SER A 262 -6.90 -12.51 1.61
C SER A 262 -6.89 -13.68 2.58
N TRP A 263 -8.01 -13.91 3.28
CA TRP A 263 -8.18 -15.09 4.15
C TRP A 263 -8.07 -16.39 3.35
N SER A 264 -8.74 -16.48 2.21
CA SER A 264 -8.70 -17.65 1.33
C SER A 264 -7.28 -17.91 0.83
N SER A 265 -6.58 -16.88 0.35
CA SER A 265 -5.21 -16.96 -0.16
C SER A 265 -4.23 -17.46 0.91
N GLY A 266 -4.35 -16.96 2.15
CA GLY A 266 -3.51 -17.43 3.27
C GLY A 266 -3.79 -18.88 3.66
N ARG A 267 -5.06 -19.28 3.69
CA ARG A 267 -5.45 -20.65 4.03
C ARG A 267 -4.97 -21.69 2.99
N MET A 268 -5.02 -21.32 1.72
CA MET A 268 -4.63 -22.19 0.61
C MET A 268 -3.12 -22.12 0.29
N LEU A 269 -2.39 -21.15 0.88
CA LEU A 269 -0.98 -20.82 0.53
C LEU A 269 -0.80 -20.58 -0.97
N GLU A 270 -1.84 -20.06 -1.62
CA GLU A 270 -1.90 -19.81 -3.04
C GLU A 270 -2.19 -18.32 -3.25
N HIS A 271 -1.29 -17.62 -3.91
CA HIS A 271 -1.36 -16.17 -4.07
C HIS A 271 -1.66 -15.77 -5.53
N CYS A 272 -1.05 -16.47 -6.49
CA CYS A 272 -1.12 -16.11 -7.89
C CYS A 272 -2.56 -16.08 -8.42
N TRP A 273 -3.32 -17.17 -8.24
CA TRP A 273 -4.67 -17.27 -8.78
C TRP A 273 -5.67 -16.33 -8.08
N HIS A 274 -5.44 -16.03 -6.80
CA HIS A 274 -6.23 -15.04 -6.08
C HIS A 274 -6.00 -13.63 -6.63
N ILE A 275 -4.74 -13.27 -6.96
CA ILE A 275 -4.42 -12.00 -7.62
C ILE A 275 -5.01 -11.98 -9.03
N VAL A 276 -4.75 -13.01 -9.84
CA VAL A 276 -5.22 -13.08 -11.23
C VAL A 276 -6.76 -13.00 -11.29
N GLY A 277 -7.46 -13.75 -10.43
CA GLY A 277 -8.92 -13.70 -10.36
C GLY A 277 -9.44 -12.30 -10.02
N SER A 278 -8.90 -11.68 -8.97
CA SER A 278 -9.32 -10.34 -8.54
C SER A 278 -9.05 -9.28 -9.60
N ILE A 279 -7.86 -9.31 -10.22
CA ILE A 279 -7.49 -8.36 -11.26
C ILE A 279 -8.28 -8.57 -12.55
N SER A 280 -8.69 -9.80 -12.86
CA SER A 280 -9.60 -10.08 -14.00
C SER A 280 -10.97 -9.43 -13.81
N VAL A 281 -11.47 -9.37 -12.57
CA VAL A 281 -12.70 -8.62 -12.24
C VAL A 281 -12.51 -7.12 -12.51
N CYS A 282 -11.36 -6.55 -12.13
CA CYS A 282 -11.03 -5.16 -12.47
C CYS A 282 -10.95 -4.92 -13.98
N LEU A 283 -10.39 -5.85 -14.74
CA LEU A 283 -10.33 -5.78 -16.20
C LEU A 283 -11.71 -5.66 -16.83
N VAL A 284 -12.67 -6.47 -16.37
CA VAL A 284 -14.08 -6.37 -16.81
C VAL A 284 -14.67 -5.01 -16.45
N GLY A 285 -14.42 -4.53 -15.21
CA GLY A 285 -14.86 -3.20 -14.77
C GLY A 285 -14.30 -2.08 -15.65
N ALA A 286 -13.02 -2.12 -16.00
CA ALA A 286 -12.39 -1.13 -16.87
C ALA A 286 -12.99 -1.15 -18.29
N ALA A 287 -13.21 -2.34 -18.84
CA ALA A 287 -13.85 -2.51 -20.16
C ALA A 287 -15.27 -1.91 -20.17
N VAL A 288 -16.08 -2.18 -19.15
CA VAL A 288 -17.43 -1.61 -19.04
C VAL A 288 -17.38 -0.08 -18.89
N MET A 289 -16.45 0.46 -18.08
CA MET A 289 -16.32 1.89 -17.86
C MET A 289 -16.09 2.68 -19.16
N ILE A 290 -15.27 2.16 -20.07
CA ILE A 290 -14.90 2.86 -21.32
C ILE A 290 -15.87 2.64 -22.47
N THR A 291 -16.79 1.64 -22.38
CA THR A 291 -17.65 1.24 -23.51
C THR A 291 -19.10 1.70 -23.37
N THR A 292 -19.60 1.98 -22.16
CA THR A 292 -21.01 2.31 -21.96
C THR A 292 -21.24 3.65 -21.26
N LEU A 293 -22.33 4.30 -21.64
CA LEU A 293 -22.83 5.52 -20.99
C LEU A 293 -23.98 5.25 -20.01
N ASN A 294 -24.44 4.02 -19.90
CA ASN A 294 -25.50 3.66 -18.96
C ASN A 294 -25.02 3.83 -17.52
N THR A 295 -25.68 4.71 -16.76
CA THR A 295 -25.31 5.07 -15.38
C THR A 295 -25.23 3.86 -14.45
N ALA A 296 -26.19 2.91 -14.53
CA ALA A 296 -26.21 1.74 -13.69
C ALA A 296 -25.02 0.80 -14.00
N ALA A 297 -24.73 0.55 -15.28
CA ALA A 297 -23.59 -0.26 -15.70
C ALA A 297 -22.26 0.39 -15.31
N ARG A 298 -22.13 1.72 -15.45
CA ARG A 298 -20.94 2.47 -15.01
C ARG A 298 -20.78 2.44 -13.51
N TYR A 299 -21.84 2.59 -12.73
CA TYR A 299 -21.77 2.47 -11.28
C TYR A 299 -21.36 1.06 -10.85
N PHE A 300 -21.91 0.02 -11.49
CA PHE A 300 -21.49 -1.35 -11.24
C PHE A 300 -20.01 -1.57 -11.60
N SER A 301 -19.54 -0.97 -12.69
CA SER A 301 -18.11 -1.05 -13.06
C SER A 301 -17.18 -0.46 -12.00
N LEU A 302 -17.59 0.58 -11.26
CA LEU A 302 -16.80 1.14 -10.15
C LEU A 302 -16.62 0.13 -9.00
N ILE A 303 -17.62 -0.69 -8.72
CA ILE A 303 -17.52 -1.77 -7.73
C ILE A 303 -16.49 -2.81 -8.18
N LEU A 304 -16.50 -3.19 -9.45
CA LEU A 304 -15.54 -4.13 -10.01
C LEU A 304 -14.12 -3.56 -10.02
N LEU A 305 -13.97 -2.29 -10.38
CA LEU A 305 -12.69 -1.58 -10.37
C LEU A 305 -12.07 -1.52 -8.98
N CYS A 306 -12.86 -1.22 -7.95
CA CYS A 306 -12.36 -1.19 -6.57
C CYS A 306 -11.99 -2.58 -6.05
N SER A 307 -12.75 -3.61 -6.40
CA SER A 307 -12.58 -4.95 -5.83
C SER A 307 -11.31 -5.68 -6.30
N GLY A 308 -10.73 -5.32 -7.45
CA GLY A 308 -9.55 -6.00 -8.00
C GLY A 308 -8.21 -5.55 -7.42
N PRO A 309 -7.78 -4.31 -7.67
CA PRO A 309 -6.43 -3.84 -7.34
C PRO A 309 -6.13 -3.79 -5.85
N PHE A 310 -7.11 -3.46 -4.98
CA PHE A 310 -6.90 -3.47 -3.54
C PHE A 310 -6.61 -4.87 -3.00
N VAL A 311 -7.34 -5.88 -3.51
CA VAL A 311 -7.07 -7.30 -3.21
C VAL A 311 -5.70 -7.71 -3.73
N GLY A 312 -5.42 -7.41 -5.00
CA GLY A 312 -4.17 -7.76 -5.66
C GLY A 312 -2.95 -7.22 -4.92
N LEU A 313 -2.97 -5.94 -4.56
CA LEU A 313 -1.87 -5.28 -3.85
C LEU A 313 -1.63 -5.89 -2.46
N ASN A 314 -2.70 -6.18 -1.73
CA ASN A 314 -2.58 -6.78 -0.41
C ASN A 314 -1.97 -8.19 -0.45
N ILE A 315 -2.44 -9.03 -1.37
CA ILE A 315 -1.91 -10.40 -1.51
C ILE A 315 -0.48 -10.37 -2.03
N GLN A 316 -0.15 -9.46 -2.94
CA GLN A 316 1.21 -9.27 -3.45
C GLN A 316 2.18 -8.89 -2.34
N LEU A 317 1.84 -7.94 -1.45
CA LEU A 317 2.66 -7.58 -0.28
C LEU A 317 2.91 -8.79 0.63
N SER A 318 1.92 -9.64 0.84
CA SER A 318 2.09 -10.87 1.59
C SER A 318 2.97 -11.88 0.86
N TRP A 319 2.77 -12.04 -0.44
CA TRP A 319 3.52 -12.99 -1.27
C TRP A 319 5.01 -12.66 -1.30
N GLU A 320 5.36 -11.39 -1.51
CA GLU A 320 6.77 -10.95 -1.53
C GLU A 320 7.50 -11.21 -0.19
N THR A 321 6.79 -11.04 0.93
CA THR A 321 7.37 -11.32 2.26
C THR A 321 7.54 -12.81 2.54
N THR A 322 6.72 -13.66 1.96
CA THR A 322 6.77 -15.11 2.14
C THR A 322 7.80 -15.78 1.22
N VAL A 323 8.04 -15.21 0.04
CA VAL A 323 9.04 -15.73 -0.92
C VAL A 323 10.47 -15.40 -0.49
N VAL A 324 10.68 -14.26 0.20
CA VAL A 324 11.99 -13.85 0.71
C VAL A 324 11.94 -13.74 2.23
N PRO A 325 11.92 -14.89 2.96
CA PRO A 325 11.72 -14.85 4.40
C PRO A 325 12.90 -14.24 5.15
N ARG A 326 14.11 -14.24 4.57
CA ARG A 326 15.33 -13.76 5.22
C ARG A 326 16.47 -13.45 4.25
N PRO A 327 17.54 -12.76 4.73
CA PRO A 327 17.58 -12.04 6.01
C PRO A 327 16.53 -10.91 6.05
N ARG A 328 16.21 -10.40 7.26
CA ARG A 328 15.21 -9.33 7.44
C ARG A 328 15.55 -8.08 6.65
N THR A 329 16.84 -7.71 6.60
CA THR A 329 17.32 -6.55 5.82
C THR A 329 17.09 -6.71 4.31
N LYS A 330 17.26 -7.93 3.76
CA LYS A 330 16.93 -8.22 2.35
C LYS A 330 15.42 -8.08 2.09
N ARG A 331 14.58 -8.62 2.98
CA ARG A 331 13.12 -8.50 2.89
C ARG A 331 12.67 -7.04 2.97
N ALA A 332 13.22 -6.27 3.91
CA ALA A 332 12.96 -4.84 4.04
C ALA A 332 13.33 -4.06 2.77
N ALA A 333 14.50 -4.33 2.21
CA ALA A 333 14.98 -3.70 0.99
C ALA A 333 14.10 -4.04 -0.21
N LEU A 334 13.65 -5.30 -0.34
CA LEU A 334 12.76 -5.74 -1.41
C LEU A 334 11.42 -5.00 -1.34
N ILE A 335 10.75 -5.00 -0.19
CA ILE A 335 9.45 -4.35 -0.01
C ILE A 335 9.57 -2.85 -0.31
N ALA A 336 10.59 -2.18 0.26
CA ALA A 336 10.81 -0.77 0.05
C ALA A 336 11.12 -0.45 -1.43
N PHE A 337 11.95 -1.25 -2.09
CA PHE A 337 12.29 -1.07 -3.49
C PHE A 337 11.08 -1.27 -4.41
N ALA A 338 10.29 -2.31 -4.19
CA ALA A 338 9.06 -2.56 -4.97
C ALA A 338 8.08 -1.39 -4.82
N ASN A 339 7.92 -0.85 -3.61
CA ASN A 339 7.08 0.31 -3.36
C ASN A 339 7.65 1.61 -3.96
N CYS A 340 8.98 1.79 -3.99
CA CYS A 340 9.63 2.90 -4.70
C CYS A 340 9.33 2.87 -6.19
N VAL A 341 9.55 1.71 -6.82
CA VAL A 341 9.30 1.54 -8.27
C VAL A 341 7.84 1.80 -8.60
N SER A 342 6.92 1.28 -7.79
CA SER A 342 5.48 1.50 -7.98
C SER A 342 5.07 2.96 -7.83
N SER A 343 5.70 3.70 -6.91
CA SER A 343 5.41 5.12 -6.66
C SER A 343 5.73 6.02 -7.85
N VAL A 344 6.63 5.61 -8.74
CA VAL A 344 6.93 6.32 -10.00
C VAL A 344 5.69 6.42 -10.91
N SER A 345 4.76 5.46 -10.82
CA SER A 345 3.53 5.49 -11.62
C SER A 345 2.66 6.72 -11.35
N HIS A 346 2.68 7.26 -10.13
CA HIS A 346 1.93 8.47 -9.76
C HIS A 346 2.40 9.75 -10.48
N TRP A 347 3.57 9.74 -11.13
CA TRP A 347 4.04 10.90 -11.91
C TRP A 347 3.35 11.03 -13.26
N PHE A 348 2.94 9.92 -13.88
CA PHE A 348 2.35 9.94 -15.22
C PHE A 348 0.88 9.49 -15.27
N THR A 349 0.39 8.71 -14.31
CA THR A 349 -1.01 8.26 -14.30
C THR A 349 -2.04 9.41 -14.28
N PRO A 350 -1.80 10.59 -13.65
CA PRO A 350 -2.74 11.70 -13.72
C PRO A 350 -3.02 12.20 -15.15
N TYR A 351 -2.06 12.07 -16.05
CA TYR A 351 -2.22 12.50 -17.45
C TYR A 351 -3.14 11.58 -18.27
N PHE A 352 -3.53 10.44 -17.73
CA PHE A 352 -4.47 9.53 -18.39
C PHE A 352 -5.94 9.81 -18.04
N PHE A 353 -6.21 10.63 -17.01
CA PHE A 353 -7.55 10.98 -16.56
C PHE A 353 -7.88 12.47 -16.81
N LEU A 354 -7.67 12.92 -18.05
CA LEU A 354 -7.94 14.30 -18.43
C LEU A 354 -9.44 14.58 -18.53
N ARG A 355 -9.88 15.75 -18.05
CA ARG A 355 -11.29 16.19 -18.15
C ARG A 355 -11.81 16.23 -19.58
N SER A 356 -10.94 16.47 -20.56
CA SER A 356 -11.30 16.45 -21.98
C SER A 356 -11.83 15.10 -22.50
N GLN A 357 -11.65 14.02 -21.71
CA GLN A 357 -12.10 12.67 -22.04
C GLN A 357 -13.35 12.25 -21.27
N GLU A 358 -13.95 13.18 -20.51
CA GLU A 358 -15.24 12.94 -19.87
C GLU A 358 -16.31 12.62 -20.93
N PRO A 359 -17.25 11.72 -20.62
CA PRO A 359 -17.41 10.97 -19.39
C PRO A 359 -16.71 9.60 -19.37
N LEU A 360 -16.14 9.12 -20.47
CA LEU A 360 -15.65 7.75 -20.62
C LEU A 360 -14.23 7.52 -20.11
N TYR A 361 -13.36 8.57 -20.08
CA TYR A 361 -11.96 8.46 -19.67
C TYR A 361 -11.20 7.29 -20.36
N GLN A 362 -11.28 7.25 -21.68
CA GLN A 362 -10.76 6.12 -22.48
C GLN A 362 -9.27 5.83 -22.24
N THR A 363 -8.41 6.85 -22.14
CA THR A 363 -6.98 6.64 -21.84
C THR A 363 -6.77 6.15 -20.42
N GLY A 364 -7.54 6.64 -19.45
CA GLY A 364 -7.52 6.16 -18.08
C GLY A 364 -7.94 4.69 -17.97
N GLY A 365 -9.06 4.31 -18.59
CA GLY A 365 -9.50 2.92 -18.64
C GLY A 365 -8.53 2.03 -19.41
N GLY A 366 -7.94 2.52 -20.51
CA GLY A 366 -6.89 1.84 -21.26
C GLY A 366 -5.64 1.56 -20.40
N SER A 367 -5.20 2.54 -19.60
CA SER A 367 -4.06 2.36 -18.67
C SER A 367 -4.36 1.31 -17.61
N ILE A 368 -5.58 1.26 -17.08
CA ILE A 368 -6.02 0.21 -16.15
C ILE A 368 -5.94 -1.17 -16.82
N ILE A 369 -6.43 -1.31 -18.07
CA ILE A 369 -6.37 -2.56 -18.82
C ILE A 369 -4.93 -3.01 -19.02
N VAL A 370 -4.02 -2.10 -19.38
CA VAL A 370 -2.59 -2.41 -19.53
C VAL A 370 -1.99 -2.82 -18.19
N GLY A 371 -2.25 -2.07 -17.10
CA GLY A 371 -1.79 -2.39 -15.75
C GLY A 371 -2.28 -3.76 -15.28
N THR A 372 -3.55 -4.10 -15.51
CA THR A 372 -4.11 -5.42 -15.17
C THR A 372 -3.46 -6.54 -15.99
N GLY A 373 -3.26 -6.34 -17.28
CA GLY A 373 -2.57 -7.30 -18.14
C GLY A 373 -1.13 -7.56 -17.71
N LEU A 374 -0.37 -6.51 -17.43
CA LEU A 374 1.01 -6.62 -16.91
C LEU A 374 1.06 -7.32 -15.56
N THR A 375 0.09 -7.05 -14.67
CA THR A 375 -0.02 -7.74 -13.37
C THR A 375 -0.22 -9.24 -13.56
N ILE A 376 -1.13 -9.65 -14.44
CA ILE A 376 -1.38 -11.07 -14.74
C ILE A 376 -0.10 -11.75 -15.25
N ILE A 377 0.60 -11.13 -16.19
CA ILE A 377 1.85 -11.65 -16.74
C ILE A 377 2.90 -11.77 -15.63
N ALA A 378 3.09 -10.73 -14.81
CA ALA A 378 4.05 -10.75 -13.70
C ALA A 378 3.73 -11.84 -12.67
N CYS A 379 2.44 -12.03 -12.33
CA CYS A 379 2.00 -13.10 -11.43
C CYS A 379 2.33 -14.49 -11.99
N LEU A 380 2.03 -14.74 -13.25
CA LEU A 380 2.28 -16.04 -13.89
C LEU A 380 3.80 -16.33 -13.99
N VAL A 381 4.61 -15.33 -14.32
CA VAL A 381 6.07 -15.43 -14.35
C VAL A 381 6.62 -15.74 -12.96
N THR A 382 6.17 -15.02 -11.93
CA THR A 382 6.59 -15.24 -10.54
C THR A 382 6.20 -16.64 -10.08
N ARG A 383 4.96 -17.08 -10.35
CA ARG A 383 4.50 -18.44 -10.05
C ARG A 383 5.36 -19.50 -10.73
N TRP A 384 5.60 -19.36 -12.03
CA TRP A 384 6.45 -20.28 -12.77
C TRP A 384 7.85 -20.38 -12.15
N TRP A 385 8.41 -19.25 -11.74
CA TRP A 385 9.72 -19.22 -11.08
C TRP A 385 9.70 -19.91 -9.72
N CYS A 386 8.67 -19.67 -8.89
CA CYS A 386 8.48 -20.36 -7.62
C CYS A 386 8.39 -21.89 -7.81
N MET A 387 7.57 -22.35 -8.76
CA MET A 387 7.43 -23.76 -9.09
C MET A 387 8.75 -24.39 -9.55
N ARG A 388 9.51 -23.69 -10.38
CA ARG A 388 10.82 -24.15 -10.84
C ARG A 388 11.84 -24.25 -9.70
N LYS A 389 11.79 -23.31 -8.76
CA LYS A 389 12.63 -23.35 -7.54
C LYS A 389 12.22 -24.52 -6.62
N ASN A 390 10.93 -24.71 -6.41
CA ASN A 390 10.41 -25.83 -5.62
C ASN A 390 10.87 -27.18 -6.22
N LYS A 391 10.72 -27.36 -7.52
CA LYS A 391 11.20 -28.58 -8.20
C LYS A 391 12.69 -28.84 -7.96
N ARG A 392 13.53 -27.81 -8.01
CA ARG A 392 14.97 -27.95 -7.70
C ARG A 392 15.23 -28.30 -6.24
N LEU A 393 14.40 -27.87 -5.32
CA LEU A 393 14.49 -28.25 -3.90
C LEU A 393 14.12 -29.74 -3.73
N ASP A 394 13.04 -30.19 -4.39
CA ASP A 394 12.63 -31.60 -4.38
C ASP A 394 13.71 -32.52 -4.94
N GLU A 395 14.33 -32.14 -6.07
CA GLU A 395 15.45 -32.88 -6.68
C GLU A 395 16.67 -32.97 -5.74
N ARG A 396 16.99 -31.88 -5.01
CA ARG A 396 18.09 -31.89 -4.03
C ARG A 396 17.79 -32.80 -2.83
N GLU A 397 16.58 -32.74 -2.28
CA GLU A 397 16.14 -33.59 -1.19
C GLU A 397 16.25 -35.09 -1.57
N THR A 398 15.85 -35.42 -2.80
CA THR A 398 15.96 -36.79 -3.31
C THR A 398 17.42 -37.24 -3.42
N GLN A 399 18.36 -36.32 -3.72
CA GLN A 399 19.79 -36.63 -3.86
C GLN A 399 20.54 -36.70 -2.52
N THR A 400 20.18 -35.77 -1.58
CA THR A 400 20.92 -35.64 -0.31
C THR A 400 20.31 -36.44 0.84
N GLY A 401 19.03 -36.82 0.73
CA GLY A 401 18.26 -37.43 1.83
C GLY A 401 17.89 -36.47 2.96
N GLU A 402 18.26 -35.19 2.85
CA GLU A 402 17.91 -34.15 3.83
C GLU A 402 16.53 -33.58 3.51
N VAL A 403 15.57 -33.75 4.41
CA VAL A 403 14.21 -33.25 4.25
C VAL A 403 14.16 -31.76 4.64
N ASN A 404 13.93 -30.89 3.66
CA ASN A 404 13.64 -29.47 3.89
C ASN A 404 12.15 -29.22 3.67
N SER A 405 11.40 -29.01 4.74
CA SER A 405 9.94 -28.81 4.68
C SER A 405 9.51 -27.47 4.05
N TRP A 406 10.44 -26.56 3.77
CA TRP A 406 10.11 -25.24 3.25
C TRP A 406 9.94 -25.25 1.72
N ARG A 407 8.87 -24.60 1.26
CA ARG A 407 8.58 -24.38 -0.16
C ARG A 407 8.15 -22.93 -0.41
N TYR A 408 8.44 -22.44 -1.61
CA TYR A 408 7.92 -21.16 -2.08
C TYR A 408 6.41 -21.24 -2.25
N ALA A 409 5.64 -20.30 -1.66
CA ALA A 409 4.22 -20.15 -1.93
C ALA A 409 4.01 -19.73 -3.41
N THR A 410 2.95 -20.21 -4.05
CA THR A 410 2.72 -19.99 -5.50
C THR A 410 1.55 -19.04 -5.80
#